data_0ec995a5405009fffe4774d44dcd7045
#
_entry.id   0ec995a5405009fffe4774d44dcd7045
#
_cell.length_a   1.000
_cell.length_b   1.000
_cell.length_c   1.000
_cell.angle_alpha   90.00
_cell.angle_beta   90.00
_cell.angle_gamma   90.00
#
_symmetry.space_group_name_H-M   'P 1'
#
loop_
_entity.id
_entity.type
_entity.pdbx_description
1 polymer ?
#
loop_
_entity_poly.entity_id
_entity_poly.type
_entity_poly.pdbx_seq_one_letter_code
_entity_poly.pdbx_strand_id
1 'polypeptide(L)'
;TGWLQNNGSWYYLNSNGAMATGWLQNNGSWYYLNSNGAMATGWLQYNGSWYYLNANGDMATGWLQYNGSWYYLNASGAMATGWAKVNGSWYYLNANGSMATGWLQYNGSWYYLNANGAMATGWAKVNGSWYYLNANGSMATGWVKDGDTWYYLEASGAMKASQWFKVSDKWYYVNGLGALAVNTTVDGYEVNANGEWV
;
A
#
# COMPACT_ATOMS: atom_id res chain seq x y z
N THR A 1 36.22 -27.35 -4.67
CA THR A 1 34.79 -27.27 -4.86
C THR A 1 34.18 -26.48 -3.69
N GLY A 2 33.02 -25.82 -3.95
CA GLY A 2 32.36 -24.99 -2.97
C GLY A 2 32.86 -23.55 -2.96
N TRP A 3 32.52 -22.82 -1.90
CA TRP A 3 32.82 -21.40 -1.78
C TRP A 3 34.33 -21.17 -1.61
N LEU A 4 34.82 -20.13 -2.29
CA LEU A 4 36.22 -19.69 -2.24
C LEU A 4 36.26 -18.17 -2.24
N GLN A 5 37.06 -17.58 -1.32
CA GLN A 5 37.29 -16.14 -1.32
C GLN A 5 38.68 -15.84 -1.88
N ASN A 6 38.72 -14.91 -2.82
CA ASN A 6 39.98 -14.47 -3.42
C ASN A 6 39.93 -12.97 -3.69
N ASN A 7 40.91 -12.24 -3.19
CA ASN A 7 41.01 -10.78 -3.32
C ASN A 7 39.71 -10.06 -2.93
N GLY A 8 39.08 -10.51 -1.84
CA GLY A 8 37.87 -9.90 -1.34
C GLY A 8 36.57 -10.27 -2.02
N SER A 9 36.60 -11.04 -3.10
CA SER A 9 35.41 -11.53 -3.80
C SER A 9 35.18 -13.00 -3.50
N TRP A 10 33.91 -13.39 -3.44
CA TRP A 10 33.50 -14.76 -3.24
C TRP A 10 33.17 -15.41 -4.59
N TYR A 11 33.61 -16.67 -4.77
CA TYR A 11 33.41 -17.48 -5.97
C TYR A 11 32.88 -18.84 -5.52
N TYR A 12 32.21 -19.53 -6.43
CA TYR A 12 31.76 -20.90 -6.17
C TYR A 12 32.28 -21.83 -7.23
N LEU A 13 32.91 -22.91 -6.79
CA LEU A 13 33.44 -23.95 -7.69
C LEU A 13 32.51 -25.16 -7.66
N ASN A 14 32.01 -25.53 -8.83
CA ASN A 14 31.17 -26.70 -9.01
C ASN A 14 31.90 -27.98 -8.65
N SER A 15 31.17 -29.09 -8.58
CA SER A 15 31.77 -30.40 -8.23
C SER A 15 32.90 -30.82 -9.18
N ASN A 16 32.87 -30.36 -10.43
CA ASN A 16 33.92 -30.63 -11.41
C ASN A 16 35.05 -29.60 -11.34
N GLY A 17 35.03 -28.68 -10.38
CA GLY A 17 36.05 -27.65 -10.22
C GLY A 17 35.87 -26.42 -11.09
N ALA A 18 34.85 -26.38 -11.96
CA ALA A 18 34.60 -25.23 -12.80
C ALA A 18 33.94 -24.11 -11.97
N MET A 19 34.29 -22.86 -12.30
CA MET A 19 33.70 -21.68 -11.64
C MET A 19 32.25 -21.51 -12.07
N ALA A 20 31.36 -21.36 -11.09
CA ALA A 20 29.94 -21.14 -11.33
C ALA A 20 29.70 -19.69 -11.76
N THR A 21 28.70 -19.49 -12.64
CA THR A 21 28.16 -18.19 -13.01
C THR A 21 26.64 -18.29 -13.05
N GLY A 22 25.97 -17.16 -12.87
CA GLY A 22 24.48 -17.10 -12.85
C GLY A 22 23.90 -17.52 -11.52
N TRP A 23 22.64 -17.91 -11.53
CA TRP A 23 21.95 -18.31 -10.32
C TRP A 23 22.44 -19.65 -9.79
N LEU A 24 22.63 -19.69 -8.49
CA LEU A 24 23.12 -20.87 -7.77
C LEU A 24 22.28 -21.05 -6.50
N GLN A 25 21.78 -22.27 -6.29
CA GLN A 25 21.16 -22.63 -5.01
C GLN A 25 22.12 -23.46 -4.19
N ASN A 26 22.39 -23.02 -2.97
CA ASN A 26 23.30 -23.72 -2.07
C ASN A 26 22.71 -23.70 -0.67
N ASN A 27 22.55 -24.87 -0.06
CA ASN A 27 21.98 -25.01 1.28
C ASN A 27 20.64 -24.27 1.45
N GLY A 28 19.79 -24.32 0.41
CA GLY A 28 18.45 -23.72 0.46
C GLY A 28 18.39 -22.23 0.15
N SER A 29 19.53 -21.57 0.00
CA SER A 29 19.57 -20.13 -0.34
C SER A 29 20.00 -19.94 -1.78
N TRP A 30 19.50 -18.89 -2.41
CA TRP A 30 19.87 -18.52 -3.78
C TRP A 30 20.94 -17.43 -3.76
N TYR A 31 21.91 -17.57 -4.67
CA TYR A 31 23.03 -16.65 -4.88
C TYR A 31 23.14 -16.35 -6.37
N TYR A 32 23.75 -15.24 -6.70
CA TYR A 32 24.04 -14.93 -8.09
C TYR A 32 25.54 -14.67 -8.27
N LEU A 33 26.15 -15.41 -9.18
CA LEU A 33 27.56 -15.21 -9.57
C LEU A 33 27.57 -14.45 -10.88
N ASN A 34 28.28 -13.34 -10.92
CA ASN A 34 28.41 -12.52 -12.11
C ASN A 34 29.16 -13.32 -13.23
N SER A 35 29.21 -12.77 -14.43
CA SER A 35 29.88 -13.44 -15.55
C SER A 35 31.36 -13.69 -15.28
N ASN A 36 31.99 -12.91 -14.40
CA ASN A 36 33.38 -13.13 -13.97
C ASN A 36 33.48 -14.08 -12.78
N GLY A 37 32.36 -14.67 -12.35
CA GLY A 37 32.31 -15.60 -11.23
C GLY A 37 32.16 -14.96 -9.86
N ALA A 38 32.32 -13.65 -9.75
CA ALA A 38 32.21 -12.96 -8.45
C ALA A 38 30.76 -12.95 -7.95
N MET A 39 30.58 -13.26 -6.65
CA MET A 39 29.26 -13.26 -6.01
C MET A 39 28.70 -11.84 -5.98
N ALA A 40 27.47 -11.68 -6.46
CA ALA A 40 26.77 -10.41 -6.46
C ALA A 40 26.18 -10.11 -5.07
N THR A 41 26.15 -8.82 -4.73
CA THR A 41 25.42 -8.29 -3.56
C THR A 41 24.68 -7.03 -4.00
N GLY A 42 23.62 -6.66 -3.26
CA GLY A 42 22.81 -5.51 -3.57
C GLY A 42 21.80 -5.78 -4.69
N TRP A 43 21.31 -4.70 -5.30
CA TRP A 43 20.30 -4.79 -6.34
C TRP A 43 20.87 -5.39 -7.61
N LEU A 44 20.12 -6.33 -8.19
CA LEU A 44 20.46 -7.03 -9.42
C LEU A 44 19.25 -7.04 -10.34
N GLN A 45 19.41 -6.66 -11.60
CA GLN A 45 18.36 -6.82 -12.60
C GLN A 45 18.68 -8.04 -13.45
N TYR A 46 17.72 -8.94 -13.54
CA TYR A 46 17.87 -10.18 -14.31
C TYR A 46 16.56 -10.48 -15.05
N ASN A 47 16.64 -10.62 -16.36
CA ASN A 47 15.48 -10.90 -17.23
C ASN A 47 14.29 -9.96 -16.93
N GLY A 48 14.57 -8.67 -16.74
CA GLY A 48 13.54 -7.66 -16.54
C GLY A 48 13.01 -7.54 -15.12
N SER A 49 13.40 -8.39 -14.19
CA SER A 49 13.00 -8.32 -12.79
C SER A 49 14.17 -7.88 -11.92
N TRP A 50 13.85 -7.20 -10.83
CA TRP A 50 14.82 -6.78 -9.84
C TRP A 50 14.85 -7.74 -8.66
N TYR A 51 16.05 -8.05 -8.20
CA TYR A 51 16.33 -8.92 -7.06
C TYR A 51 17.28 -8.20 -6.11
N TYR A 52 17.29 -8.61 -4.87
CA TYR A 52 18.24 -8.06 -3.90
C TYR A 52 19.02 -9.21 -3.25
N LEU A 53 20.34 -9.12 -3.34
CA LEU A 53 21.25 -10.06 -2.69
C LEU A 53 21.80 -9.38 -1.43
N ASN A 54 21.63 -10.01 -0.30
CA ASN A 54 22.13 -9.49 0.99
C ASN A 54 23.66 -9.40 0.98
N ALA A 55 24.22 -8.81 2.02
CA ALA A 55 25.67 -8.63 2.13
C ALA A 55 26.41 -9.96 2.09
N ASN A 56 25.79 -11.05 2.58
CA ASN A 56 26.36 -12.41 2.52
C ASN A 56 26.05 -13.12 1.21
N GLY A 57 25.41 -12.44 0.25
CA GLY A 57 25.12 -12.95 -1.07
C GLY A 57 23.79 -13.66 -1.23
N ASP A 58 23.10 -14.05 -0.15
CA ASP A 58 21.85 -14.77 -0.30
C ASP A 58 20.72 -13.83 -0.75
N MET A 59 19.83 -14.38 -1.58
CA MET A 59 18.71 -13.62 -2.15
C MET A 59 17.67 -13.29 -1.09
N ALA A 60 17.29 -12.02 -1.01
CA ALA A 60 16.26 -11.56 -0.10
C ALA A 60 14.87 -11.92 -0.62
N THR A 61 13.95 -12.20 0.29
CA THR A 61 12.50 -12.31 0.05
C THR A 61 11.78 -11.57 1.15
N GLY A 62 10.54 -11.17 0.88
CA GLY A 62 9.75 -10.43 1.85
C GLY A 62 10.08 -8.95 1.89
N TRP A 63 9.76 -8.30 2.99
CA TRP A 63 9.99 -6.88 3.14
C TRP A 63 11.47 -6.56 3.32
N LEU A 64 11.91 -5.53 2.59
CA LEU A 64 13.28 -5.04 2.62
C LEU A 64 13.28 -3.54 2.78
N GLN A 65 14.04 -3.01 3.74
CA GLN A 65 14.26 -1.58 3.84
C GLN A 65 15.62 -1.23 3.26
N TYR A 66 15.62 -0.29 2.32
CA TYR A 66 16.83 0.12 1.63
C TYR A 66 16.80 1.64 1.44
N ASN A 67 17.81 2.33 1.92
CA ASN A 67 17.91 3.81 1.83
C ASN A 67 16.62 4.51 2.24
N GLY A 68 16.01 4.06 3.35
CA GLY A 68 14.83 4.70 3.92
C GLY A 68 13.50 4.33 3.26
N SER A 69 13.49 3.57 2.18
CA SER A 69 12.28 3.10 1.51
C SER A 69 12.08 1.61 1.74
N TRP A 70 10.82 1.19 1.75
CA TRP A 70 10.46 -0.22 1.85
C TRP A 70 10.16 -0.81 0.48
N TYR A 71 10.62 -2.02 0.26
CA TYR A 71 10.42 -2.81 -0.97
C TYR A 71 9.91 -4.18 -0.56
N TYR A 72 9.19 -4.82 -1.48
CA TYR A 72 8.72 -6.18 -1.24
C TYR A 72 9.25 -7.09 -2.33
N LEU A 73 10.02 -8.12 -1.91
CA LEU A 73 10.50 -9.16 -2.79
C LEU A 73 9.59 -10.36 -2.59
N ASN A 74 8.99 -10.85 -3.68
CA ASN A 74 8.06 -11.98 -3.56
C ASN A 74 8.83 -13.28 -3.29
N ALA A 75 8.11 -14.39 -3.19
CA ALA A 75 8.71 -15.68 -2.83
C ALA A 75 9.80 -16.12 -3.82
N SER A 76 9.73 -15.67 -5.09
CA SER A 76 10.76 -15.96 -6.10
C SER A 76 11.94 -14.99 -6.01
N GLY A 77 11.88 -14.00 -5.12
CA GLY A 77 12.89 -12.94 -5.00
C GLY A 77 12.63 -11.74 -5.88
N ALA A 78 11.69 -11.81 -6.81
CA ALA A 78 11.42 -10.69 -7.72
C ALA A 78 10.75 -9.54 -6.97
N MET A 79 11.24 -8.32 -7.24
CA MET A 79 10.67 -7.10 -6.62
C MET A 79 9.25 -6.87 -7.12
N ALA A 80 8.31 -6.70 -6.19
CA ALA A 80 6.92 -6.42 -6.50
C ALA A 80 6.72 -4.96 -6.89
N THR A 81 5.78 -4.72 -7.80
CA THR A 81 5.25 -3.41 -8.12
C THR A 81 3.72 -3.52 -8.21
N GLY A 82 3.03 -2.39 -7.99
CA GLY A 82 1.57 -2.39 -7.97
C GLY A 82 1.01 -2.92 -6.66
N TRP A 83 -0.23 -3.37 -6.69
CA TRP A 83 -0.91 -3.88 -5.50
C TRP A 83 -0.37 -5.25 -5.10
N ALA A 84 -0.09 -5.39 -3.81
CA ALA A 84 0.38 -6.65 -3.23
C ALA A 84 -0.35 -6.90 -1.91
N LYS A 85 -0.85 -8.14 -1.73
CA LYS A 85 -1.50 -8.53 -0.48
C LYS A 85 -0.51 -9.36 0.34
N VAL A 86 -0.21 -8.88 1.53
CA VAL A 86 0.77 -9.53 2.42
C VAL A 86 0.14 -9.68 3.79
N ASN A 87 0.04 -10.90 4.28
CA ASN A 87 -0.52 -11.20 5.60
C ASN A 87 -1.88 -10.55 5.82
N GLY A 88 -2.75 -10.57 4.79
CA GLY A 88 -4.11 -10.06 4.87
C GLY A 88 -4.28 -8.56 4.65
N SER A 89 -3.20 -7.80 4.51
CA SER A 89 -3.25 -6.35 4.23
C SER A 89 -2.80 -6.06 2.80
N TRP A 90 -3.39 -5.04 2.19
CA TRP A 90 -3.01 -4.59 0.87
C TRP A 90 -1.99 -3.45 0.98
N TYR A 91 -0.98 -3.50 0.11
CA TYR A 91 0.07 -2.50 -0.03
C TYR A 91 0.19 -2.11 -1.48
N TYR A 92 0.71 -0.92 -1.74
CA TYR A 92 1.00 -0.50 -3.10
C TYR A 92 2.48 -0.19 -3.24
N LEU A 93 3.13 -0.86 -4.19
CA LEU A 93 4.53 -0.62 -4.51
C LEU A 93 4.58 0.18 -5.80
N ASN A 94 5.27 1.31 -5.77
CA ASN A 94 5.41 2.19 -6.93
C ASN A 94 6.16 1.48 -8.06
N ALA A 95 6.20 2.11 -9.22
CA ALA A 95 6.91 1.53 -10.38
C ALA A 95 8.37 1.23 -10.09
N ASN A 96 8.99 2.02 -9.19
CA ASN A 96 10.38 1.80 -8.77
C ASN A 96 10.51 0.78 -7.63
N GLY A 97 9.39 0.18 -7.20
CA GLY A 97 9.34 -0.79 -6.12
C GLY A 97 9.15 -0.21 -4.74
N SER A 98 9.30 1.09 -4.54
CA SER A 98 9.15 1.68 -3.20
C SER A 98 7.70 1.65 -2.73
N MET A 99 7.50 1.31 -1.46
CA MET A 99 6.17 1.25 -0.85
C MET A 99 5.54 2.64 -0.77
N ALA A 100 4.30 2.76 -1.24
CA ALA A 100 3.54 4.00 -1.17
C ALA A 100 2.93 4.18 0.22
N THR A 101 2.82 5.45 0.64
CA THR A 101 2.07 5.86 1.83
C THR A 101 1.26 7.09 1.46
N GLY A 102 0.20 7.37 2.22
CA GLY A 102 -0.66 8.52 1.97
C GLY A 102 -1.65 8.28 0.84
N TRP A 103 -2.14 9.36 0.26
CA TRP A 103 -3.13 9.29 -0.80
C TRP A 103 -2.53 8.78 -2.09
N LEU A 104 -3.27 7.85 -2.72
CA LEU A 104 -2.89 7.25 -4.00
C LEU A 104 -4.09 7.27 -4.93
N GLN A 105 -3.90 7.75 -6.15
CA GLN A 105 -4.92 7.62 -7.19
C GLN A 105 -4.56 6.47 -8.13
N TYR A 106 -5.49 5.55 -8.28
CA TYR A 106 -5.28 4.37 -9.11
C TYR A 106 -6.57 4.07 -9.89
N ASN A 107 -6.46 4.01 -11.20
CA ASN A 107 -7.60 3.74 -12.10
C ASN A 107 -8.81 4.62 -11.78
N GLY A 108 -8.59 5.91 -11.51
CA GLY A 108 -9.66 6.88 -11.28
C GLY A 108 -10.22 6.90 -9.86
N SER A 109 -9.81 5.99 -8.98
CA SER A 109 -10.25 5.97 -7.59
C SER A 109 -9.12 6.39 -6.65
N TRP A 110 -9.47 6.98 -5.52
CA TRP A 110 -8.52 7.36 -4.50
C TRP A 110 -8.47 6.31 -3.39
N TYR A 111 -7.27 6.02 -2.93
CA TYR A 111 -6.99 5.10 -1.84
C TYR A 111 -6.09 5.78 -0.83
N TYR A 112 -6.12 5.33 0.40
CA TYR A 112 -5.23 5.86 1.42
C TYR A 112 -4.41 4.73 2.02
N LEU A 113 -3.07 4.88 1.93
CA LEU A 113 -2.13 3.95 2.53
C LEU A 113 -1.65 4.56 3.84
N ASN A 114 -1.77 3.83 4.93
CA ASN A 114 -1.34 4.26 6.25
C ASN A 114 0.18 4.48 6.27
N ALA A 115 0.68 5.02 7.36
CA ALA A 115 2.11 5.26 7.53
C ALA A 115 2.94 3.96 7.40
N ASN A 116 2.35 2.82 7.75
CA ASN A 116 2.99 1.50 7.60
C ASN A 116 2.76 0.89 6.21
N GLY A 117 2.12 1.62 5.29
CA GLY A 117 1.83 1.18 3.94
C GLY A 117 0.54 0.40 3.77
N ALA A 118 -0.10 -0.04 4.85
CA ALA A 118 -1.33 -0.83 4.74
C ALA A 118 -2.48 0.03 4.23
N MET A 119 -3.26 -0.50 3.29
CA MET A 119 -4.43 0.18 2.74
C MET A 119 -5.49 0.37 3.80
N ALA A 120 -5.97 1.61 3.97
CA ALA A 120 -7.03 1.92 4.92
C ALA A 120 -8.39 1.51 4.38
N THR A 121 -9.28 1.09 5.28
CA THR A 121 -10.70 0.90 5.03
C THR A 121 -11.47 1.51 6.21
N GLY A 122 -12.72 1.91 5.97
CA GLY A 122 -13.52 2.57 7.00
C GLY A 122 -13.13 4.03 7.19
N TRP A 123 -13.38 4.57 8.36
CA TRP A 123 -13.12 5.98 8.65
C TRP A 123 -11.62 6.24 8.86
N ALA A 124 -11.12 7.30 8.23
CA ALA A 124 -9.75 7.76 8.37
C ALA A 124 -9.71 9.27 8.53
N LYS A 125 -8.97 9.77 9.51
CA LYS A 125 -8.78 11.20 9.70
C LYS A 125 -7.41 11.59 9.15
N VAL A 126 -7.42 12.48 8.17
CA VAL A 126 -6.21 12.91 7.48
C VAL A 126 -6.19 14.42 7.46
N ASN A 127 -5.15 15.02 8.01
CA ASN A 127 -4.97 16.49 8.06
C ASN A 127 -6.23 17.21 8.59
N GLY A 128 -6.87 16.63 9.63
CA GLY A 128 -8.00 17.25 10.29
C GLY A 128 -9.36 16.97 9.65
N SER A 129 -9.42 16.32 8.51
CA SER A 129 -10.68 15.95 7.84
C SER A 129 -10.91 14.45 7.91
N TRP A 130 -12.17 14.05 8.01
CA TRP A 130 -12.57 12.65 8.00
C TRP A 130 -12.93 12.22 6.58
N TYR A 131 -12.49 11.01 6.23
CA TYR A 131 -12.76 10.35 4.95
C TYR A 131 -13.26 8.95 5.23
N TYR A 132 -14.02 8.40 4.29
CA TYR A 132 -14.50 7.03 4.40
C TYR A 132 -13.97 6.23 3.21
N LEU A 133 -13.24 5.16 3.54
CA LEU A 133 -12.71 4.24 2.54
C LEU A 133 -13.59 2.99 2.55
N ASN A 134 -14.10 2.63 1.37
CA ASN A 134 -14.95 1.46 1.22
C ASN A 134 -14.20 0.19 1.56
N ALA A 135 -14.88 -0.95 1.63
CA ALA A 135 -14.27 -2.23 1.94
C ALA A 135 -13.15 -2.60 0.95
N ASN A 136 -13.25 -2.12 -0.30
CA ASN A 136 -12.21 -2.34 -1.31
C ASN A 136 -11.10 -1.28 -1.26
N GLY A 137 -11.16 -0.35 -0.30
CA GLY A 137 -10.20 0.72 -0.11
C GLY A 137 -10.50 2.00 -0.89
N SER A 138 -11.43 1.99 -1.84
CA SER A 138 -11.72 3.20 -2.62
C SER A 138 -12.39 4.27 -1.77
N MET A 139 -11.99 5.52 -1.94
CA MET A 139 -12.56 6.66 -1.20
C MET A 139 -14.01 6.88 -1.61
N ALA A 140 -14.89 6.97 -0.60
CA ALA A 140 -16.30 7.24 -0.82
C ALA A 140 -16.54 8.73 -1.02
N THR A 141 -17.54 9.05 -1.83
CA THR A 141 -18.11 10.40 -1.97
C THR A 141 -19.63 10.27 -1.92
N GLY A 142 -20.30 11.37 -1.55
CA GLY A 142 -21.76 11.37 -1.42
C GLY A 142 -22.22 10.73 -0.13
N TRP A 143 -23.42 10.15 -0.15
CA TRP A 143 -24.03 9.56 1.04
C TRP A 143 -23.38 8.23 1.39
N VAL A 144 -23.06 8.07 2.68
CA VAL A 144 -22.52 6.83 3.25
C VAL A 144 -23.31 6.50 4.50
N LYS A 145 -23.77 5.26 4.63
CA LYS A 145 -24.41 4.77 5.83
C LYS A 145 -23.43 3.87 6.58
N ASP A 146 -23.17 4.25 7.82
CA ASP A 146 -22.32 3.44 8.70
C ASP A 146 -23.13 3.14 9.98
N GLY A 147 -23.36 1.86 10.21
CA GLY A 147 -24.34 1.46 11.23
C GLY A 147 -25.72 1.97 10.85
N ASP A 148 -26.35 2.69 11.76
CA ASP A 148 -27.68 3.29 11.53
C ASP A 148 -27.62 4.78 11.19
N THR A 149 -26.43 5.34 10.96
CA THR A 149 -26.21 6.77 10.77
C THR A 149 -25.75 7.05 9.35
N TRP A 150 -26.33 8.12 8.76
CA TRP A 150 -25.93 8.62 7.45
C TRP A 150 -24.93 9.75 7.59
N TYR A 151 -23.95 9.76 6.69
CA TYR A 151 -22.91 10.79 6.57
C TYR A 151 -22.82 11.24 5.12
N TYR A 152 -22.33 12.44 4.90
CA TYR A 152 -22.14 12.95 3.54
C TYR A 152 -20.69 13.36 3.32
N LEU A 153 -20.09 12.75 2.29
CA LEU A 153 -18.71 13.05 1.87
C LEU A 153 -18.75 13.93 0.62
N GLU A 154 -17.99 15.02 0.64
CA GLU A 154 -17.89 15.92 -0.49
C GLU A 154 -17.20 15.24 -1.69
N ALA A 155 -17.17 15.93 -2.83
CA ALA A 155 -16.45 15.44 -4.00
C ALA A 155 -14.97 15.19 -3.71
N SER A 156 -14.40 15.95 -2.77
CA SER A 156 -13.02 15.76 -2.29
C SER A 156 -12.88 14.52 -1.39
N GLY A 157 -13.98 13.92 -0.98
CA GLY A 157 -14.02 12.86 0.02
C GLY A 157 -14.14 13.35 1.46
N ALA A 158 -13.93 14.64 1.71
CA ALA A 158 -14.00 15.18 3.08
C ALA A 158 -15.43 15.13 3.61
N MET A 159 -15.59 14.66 4.86
CA MET A 159 -16.89 14.55 5.50
C MET A 159 -17.42 15.95 5.86
N LYS A 160 -18.68 16.21 5.52
CA LYS A 160 -19.38 17.43 5.99
C LYS A 160 -19.71 17.31 7.47
N ALA A 161 -19.56 18.42 8.19
CA ALA A 161 -19.90 18.49 9.61
C ALA A 161 -20.41 19.88 9.97
N SER A 162 -21.31 19.94 10.97
CA SER A 162 -21.82 21.18 11.55
C SER A 162 -22.36 22.16 10.51
N GLN A 163 -23.18 21.66 9.56
CA GLN A 163 -23.69 22.54 8.50
C GLN A 163 -24.95 22.02 7.86
N TRP A 164 -25.72 22.98 7.33
CA TRP A 164 -26.80 22.74 6.39
C TRP A 164 -26.21 22.66 4.98
N PHE A 165 -26.72 21.73 4.15
CA PHE A 165 -26.29 21.62 2.77
C PHE A 165 -27.42 21.08 1.91
N LYS A 166 -27.33 21.30 0.62
CA LYS A 166 -28.39 20.97 -0.34
C LYS A 166 -27.89 19.87 -1.28
N VAL A 167 -28.69 18.83 -1.43
CA VAL A 167 -28.44 17.72 -2.38
C VAL A 167 -29.73 17.47 -3.14
N SER A 168 -29.69 17.50 -4.47
CA SER A 168 -30.84 17.22 -5.34
C SER A 168 -32.09 18.00 -4.89
N ASP A 169 -31.93 19.30 -4.70
CA ASP A 169 -32.99 20.25 -4.34
C ASP A 169 -33.57 20.08 -2.93
N LYS A 170 -32.97 19.24 -2.08
CA LYS A 170 -33.41 19.07 -0.68
C LYS A 170 -32.31 19.48 0.28
N TRP A 171 -32.73 20.08 1.42
CA TRP A 171 -31.83 20.54 2.46
C TRP A 171 -31.68 19.49 3.56
N TYR A 172 -30.47 19.35 4.04
CA TYR A 172 -30.06 18.38 5.09
C TYR A 172 -29.16 19.07 6.08
N TYR A 173 -29.10 18.55 7.29
CA TYR A 173 -28.17 19.03 8.32
C TYR A 173 -27.39 17.87 8.87
N VAL A 174 -26.05 18.06 8.99
CA VAL A 174 -25.17 17.13 9.69
C VAL A 174 -24.56 17.82 10.90
N ASN A 175 -24.47 17.11 12.01
CA ASN A 175 -23.94 17.65 13.26
C ASN A 175 -22.41 17.68 13.26
N GLY A 176 -21.81 18.03 14.42
CA GLY A 176 -20.36 18.11 14.56
C GLY A 176 -19.61 16.80 14.35
N LEU A 177 -20.30 15.67 14.48
CA LEU A 177 -19.75 14.35 14.20
C LEU A 177 -20.01 13.88 12.77
N GLY A 178 -20.64 14.75 11.95
CA GLY A 178 -21.03 14.42 10.58
C GLY A 178 -22.33 13.64 10.46
N ALA A 179 -22.98 13.30 11.58
CA ALA A 179 -24.20 12.50 11.57
C ALA A 179 -25.39 13.30 11.05
N LEU A 180 -26.14 12.69 10.12
CA LEU A 180 -27.36 13.29 9.57
C LEU A 180 -28.42 13.43 10.66
N ALA A 181 -28.97 14.64 10.81
CA ALA A 181 -30.11 14.88 11.69
C ALA A 181 -31.38 14.30 11.06
N VAL A 182 -32.12 13.50 11.81
CA VAL A 182 -33.40 12.91 11.38
C VAL A 182 -34.45 13.03 12.47
N ASN A 183 -35.68 13.21 12.06
CA ASN A 183 -36.84 13.30 12.98
C ASN A 183 -36.56 14.25 14.15
N THR A 184 -36.07 15.43 13.85
CA THR A 184 -35.72 16.43 14.88
C THR A 184 -35.83 17.85 14.33
N THR A 185 -35.59 18.84 15.19
CA THR A 185 -35.55 20.24 14.83
C THR A 185 -34.12 20.76 15.01
N VAL A 186 -33.60 21.44 14.01
CA VAL A 186 -32.29 22.08 14.04
C VAL A 186 -32.46 23.54 13.65
N ASP A 187 -31.98 24.46 14.49
CA ASP A 187 -32.06 25.90 14.26
C ASP A 187 -33.52 26.37 13.95
N GLY A 188 -34.51 25.69 14.52
CA GLY A 188 -35.91 25.99 14.28
C GLY A 188 -36.53 25.36 13.04
N TYR A 189 -35.74 24.58 12.28
CA TYR A 189 -36.23 23.88 11.08
C TYR A 189 -36.40 22.40 11.36
N GLU A 190 -37.54 21.86 10.95
CA GLU A 190 -37.80 20.42 11.12
C GLU A 190 -37.19 19.60 9.99
N VAL A 191 -36.62 18.43 10.35
CA VAL A 191 -36.16 17.44 9.38
C VAL A 191 -36.91 16.13 9.63
N ASN A 192 -37.25 15.46 8.54
CA ASN A 192 -38.04 14.22 8.58
C ASN A 192 -37.17 12.99 8.81
N ALA A 193 -37.73 11.79 8.66
CA ALA A 193 -37.03 10.52 8.85
C ALA A 193 -35.91 10.32 7.85
N ASN A 194 -35.98 10.95 6.69
CA ASN A 194 -34.97 10.91 5.68
C ASN A 194 -33.91 12.02 5.83
N GLY A 195 -34.06 12.85 6.88
CA GLY A 195 -33.18 14.00 7.09
C GLY A 195 -33.51 15.21 6.23
N GLU A 196 -34.59 15.17 5.45
CA GLU A 196 -34.97 16.26 4.57
C GLU A 196 -35.70 17.35 5.38
N TRP A 197 -35.34 18.62 5.13
CA TRP A 197 -36.06 19.75 5.67
C TRP A 197 -37.50 19.77 5.11
N VAL A 198 -38.47 19.91 6.01
CA VAL A 198 -39.91 19.91 5.67
C VAL A 198 -40.60 21.21 6.12
#